data_845c16fa3b49614e8cebbb649e848a1d
#
_entry.id   845c16fa3b49614e8cebbb649e848a1d
#
_cell.length_a   1.000
_cell.length_b   1.000
_cell.length_c   1.000
_cell.angle_alpha   90.00
_cell.angle_beta   90.00
_cell.angle_gamma   90.00
#
_symmetry.space_group_name_H-M   'P 1'
#
loop_
_entity.id
_entity.type
_entity.pdbx_description
1 polymer ?
#
loop_
_entity_poly.entity_id
_entity_poly.type
_entity_poly.pdbx_seq_one_letter_code
_entity_poly.pdbx_strand_id
1 'polypeptide(L)'
;IAQLCVPKDFKRAKKIENIEFWIENPSFLEEKYNRFINVFNSEIQALTKLKEGTSPIMETLLRLSNSKSFQSYAEKPHNVLIVSDMLQSSGNYDHYNSGTSWETFEKKMKGTAYTKIRLNKVDVQVFHAKREKNKKLQENLEEFWEKFFKKSKAKLNSWIYMDG
;
A
#
# COMPACT_ATOMS: atom_id res chain seq x y z
N ILE A 1 0.84 5.05 9.50
CA ILE A 1 0.28 5.01 8.14
C ILE A 1 -0.49 6.27 7.92
N ALA A 2 0.00 7.07 6.97
CA ALA A 2 -0.73 8.20 6.49
C ALA A 2 -1.78 7.75 5.48
N GLN A 3 -3.04 8.02 5.73
CA GLN A 3 -4.10 7.83 4.76
C GLN A 3 -4.23 9.13 3.97
N LEU A 4 -3.68 9.15 2.77
CA LEU A 4 -3.77 10.29 1.87
C LEU A 4 -4.92 10.09 0.88
N CYS A 5 -5.89 11.00 0.90
CA CYS A 5 -6.94 11.03 -0.09
C CYS A 5 -6.49 11.84 -1.30
N VAL A 6 -6.28 11.18 -2.43
CA VAL A 6 -6.03 11.88 -3.70
C VAL A 6 -7.31 12.64 -4.08
N PRO A 7 -7.22 13.94 -4.38
CA PRO A 7 -8.37 14.72 -4.83
C PRO A 7 -9.05 14.06 -6.04
N LYS A 8 -10.38 14.00 -6.03
CA LYS A 8 -11.19 13.32 -7.07
C LYS A 8 -10.84 13.76 -8.50
N ASP A 9 -10.34 14.96 -8.66
CA ASP A 9 -10.12 15.62 -9.95
C ASP A 9 -8.67 15.57 -10.43
N PHE A 10 -7.79 14.86 -9.69
CA PHE A 10 -6.38 14.77 -10.04
C PHE A 10 -6.10 14.22 -11.46
N LYS A 11 -6.90 13.25 -11.92
CA LYS A 11 -6.79 12.74 -13.29
C LYS A 11 -7.36 13.71 -14.33
N ARG A 12 -8.29 14.56 -13.94
CA ARG A 12 -8.85 15.63 -14.80
C ARG A 12 -7.85 16.76 -14.97
N ALA A 13 -7.17 17.19 -13.92
CA ALA A 13 -6.19 18.27 -13.99
C ALA A 13 -5.08 18.04 -15.05
N LYS A 14 -4.70 16.79 -15.31
CA LYS A 14 -3.70 16.45 -16.35
C LYS A 14 -4.25 16.39 -17.78
N LYS A 15 -5.57 16.46 -17.97
CA LYS A 15 -6.27 16.35 -19.26
C LYS A 15 -6.92 17.66 -19.71
N ILE A 16 -6.59 18.79 -19.04
CA ILE A 16 -7.22 20.11 -19.26
C ILE A 16 -6.50 20.85 -20.39
N GLU A 17 -6.61 20.35 -21.62
CA GLU A 17 -6.49 21.23 -22.77
C GLU A 17 -7.87 21.73 -23.26
N ASN A 18 -8.99 21.16 -22.75
CA ASN A 18 -10.36 21.53 -23.21
C ASN A 18 -11.41 21.34 -22.12
N ILE A 19 -11.34 22.04 -20.99
CA ILE A 19 -12.41 22.04 -20.00
C ILE A 19 -13.20 23.35 -20.05
N GLU A 20 -14.51 23.18 -20.17
CA GLU A 20 -15.48 24.24 -19.99
C GLU A 20 -15.22 24.97 -18.67
N PHE A 21 -14.90 26.24 -18.80
CA PHE A 21 -14.47 27.21 -17.79
C PHE A 21 -15.37 27.34 -16.55
N TRP A 22 -16.51 26.64 -16.52
CA TRP A 22 -17.61 26.89 -15.58
C TRP A 22 -17.66 25.94 -14.38
N ILE A 23 -16.83 24.89 -14.32
CA ILE A 23 -17.04 23.82 -13.33
C ILE A 23 -16.04 23.83 -12.17
N GLU A 24 -14.80 24.26 -12.36
CA GLU A 24 -13.82 24.45 -11.24
C GLU A 24 -12.70 25.44 -11.65
N ASN A 25 -12.42 26.40 -10.77
CA ASN A 25 -11.33 27.36 -10.96
C ASN A 25 -9.98 26.61 -10.98
N PRO A 26 -9.15 26.69 -12.04
CA PRO A 26 -7.87 26.01 -12.15
C PRO A 26 -6.91 26.27 -10.97
N SER A 27 -6.90 27.48 -10.43
CA SER A 27 -6.08 27.84 -9.26
C SER A 27 -6.50 27.07 -8.00
N PHE A 28 -7.77 26.72 -7.85
CA PHE A 28 -8.25 25.94 -6.72
C PHE A 28 -7.83 24.46 -6.81
N LEU A 29 -7.78 23.92 -8.03
CA LEU A 29 -7.27 22.57 -8.28
C LEU A 29 -5.77 22.48 -8.02
N GLU A 30 -5.03 23.50 -8.44
CA GLU A 30 -3.59 23.60 -8.20
C GLU A 30 -3.29 23.73 -6.69
N GLU A 31 -4.04 24.54 -5.96
CA GLU A 31 -3.91 24.64 -4.51
C GLU A 31 -4.18 23.31 -3.81
N LYS A 32 -5.25 22.60 -4.17
CA LYS A 32 -5.57 21.26 -3.64
C LYS A 32 -4.46 20.26 -3.93
N TYR A 33 -3.90 20.31 -5.13
CA TYR A 33 -2.79 19.46 -5.53
C TYR A 33 -1.52 19.75 -4.73
N ASN A 34 -1.14 21.03 -4.64
CA ASN A 34 0.05 21.45 -3.90
C ASN A 34 -0.10 21.10 -2.41
N ARG A 35 -1.27 21.27 -1.84
CA ARG A 35 -1.56 20.85 -0.47
C ARG A 35 -1.40 19.33 -0.31
N PHE A 36 -1.90 18.54 -1.23
CA PHE A 36 -1.73 17.09 -1.22
C PHE A 36 -0.24 16.70 -1.29
N ILE A 37 0.52 17.28 -2.22
CA ILE A 37 1.96 17.00 -2.38
C ILE A 37 2.74 17.40 -1.12
N ASN A 38 2.43 18.54 -0.52
CA ASN A 38 3.11 18.99 0.69
C ASN A 38 2.85 18.03 1.87
N VAL A 39 1.60 17.61 2.08
CA VAL A 39 1.25 16.63 3.10
C VAL A 39 1.93 15.29 2.80
N PHE A 40 1.88 14.81 1.56
CA PHE A 40 2.54 13.58 1.14
C PHE A 40 4.03 13.60 1.43
N ASN A 41 4.72 14.66 1.03
CA ASN A 41 6.17 14.81 1.27
C ASN A 41 6.51 14.87 2.77
N SER A 42 5.70 15.58 3.56
CA SER A 42 5.93 15.65 5.02
C SER A 42 5.74 14.29 5.70
N GLU A 43 4.74 13.52 5.29
CA GLU A 43 4.49 12.16 5.80
C GLU A 43 5.62 11.19 5.40
N ILE A 44 6.09 11.24 4.15
CA ILE A 44 7.24 10.44 3.71
C ILE A 44 8.49 10.80 4.53
N GLN A 45 8.77 12.08 4.74
CA GLN A 45 9.91 12.49 5.58
C GLN A 45 9.76 12.05 7.04
N ALA A 46 8.56 12.05 7.59
CA ALA A 46 8.31 11.53 8.93
C ALA A 46 8.57 10.03 9.00
N LEU A 47 8.11 9.25 8.00
CA LEU A 47 8.31 7.82 7.91
C LEU A 47 9.78 7.42 7.81
N THR A 48 10.61 8.19 7.09
CA THR A 48 12.06 7.91 6.97
C THR A 48 12.83 8.07 8.29
N LYS A 49 12.27 8.79 9.24
CA LYS A 49 12.86 8.99 10.58
C LYS A 49 12.48 7.90 11.59
N LEU A 50 11.45 7.12 11.30
CA LEU A 50 10.99 6.06 12.17
C LEU A 50 11.96 4.86 12.11
N LYS A 51 12.57 4.54 13.24
CA LYS A 51 13.33 3.31 13.46
C LYS A 51 12.47 2.34 14.24
N GLU A 52 11.55 1.68 13.57
CA GLU A 52 10.74 0.65 14.23
C GLU A 52 11.43 -0.71 14.09
N GLY A 53 11.45 -1.48 15.21
CA GLY A 53 11.97 -2.85 15.22
C GLY A 53 11.04 -3.87 14.58
N THR A 54 9.84 -3.47 14.15
CA THR A 54 8.80 -4.31 13.55
C THR A 54 8.27 -3.70 12.26
N SER A 55 7.80 -4.56 11.35
CA SER A 55 7.19 -4.17 10.09
C SER A 55 5.82 -4.85 9.92
N PRO A 56 4.75 -4.35 10.58
CA PRO A 56 3.45 -4.99 10.62
C PRO A 56 2.60 -4.68 9.39
N ILE A 57 3.05 -5.11 8.20
CA ILE A 57 2.40 -4.81 6.91
C ILE A 57 1.00 -5.44 6.85
N MET A 58 0.88 -6.71 7.24
CA MET A 58 -0.40 -7.43 7.20
C MET A 58 -1.42 -6.84 8.17
N GLU A 59 -1.00 -6.46 9.37
CA GLU A 59 -1.85 -5.79 10.36
C GLU A 59 -2.35 -4.45 9.84
N THR A 60 -1.52 -3.77 9.11
CA THR A 60 -1.83 -2.52 8.44
C THR A 60 -2.90 -2.70 7.38
N LEU A 61 -2.73 -3.70 6.51
CA LEU A 61 -3.72 -4.04 5.48
C LEU A 61 -5.04 -4.52 6.11
N LEU A 62 -4.97 -5.23 7.23
CA LEU A 62 -6.14 -5.63 8.01
C LEU A 62 -6.89 -4.40 8.57
N ARG A 63 -6.17 -3.44 9.16
CA ARG A 63 -6.76 -2.18 9.64
C ARG A 63 -7.37 -1.38 8.51
N LEU A 64 -6.69 -1.30 7.36
CA LEU A 64 -7.21 -0.64 6.18
C LEU A 64 -8.54 -1.28 5.74
N SER A 65 -8.57 -2.61 5.57
CA SER A 65 -9.76 -3.33 5.13
C SER A 65 -10.96 -3.16 6.08
N ASN A 66 -10.71 -2.94 7.37
CA ASN A 66 -11.73 -2.76 8.40
C ASN A 66 -12.06 -1.28 8.68
N SER A 67 -11.37 -0.34 8.04
CA SER A 67 -11.61 1.08 8.28
C SER A 67 -12.95 1.52 7.69
N LYS A 68 -13.67 2.38 8.44
CA LYS A 68 -14.95 2.93 7.97
C LYS A 68 -14.84 3.64 6.63
N SER A 69 -13.77 4.43 6.46
CA SER A 69 -13.52 5.15 5.21
C SER A 69 -13.32 4.22 4.02
N PHE A 70 -12.58 3.11 4.19
CA PHE A 70 -12.41 2.12 3.14
C PHE A 70 -13.73 1.41 2.82
N GLN A 71 -14.46 0.98 3.85
CA GLN A 71 -15.74 0.28 3.67
C GLN A 71 -16.82 1.16 3.04
N SER A 72 -16.88 2.46 3.39
CA SER A 72 -17.83 3.40 2.79
C SER A 72 -17.63 3.61 1.29
N TYR A 73 -16.47 3.28 0.78
CA TYR A 73 -16.12 3.40 -0.64
C TYR A 73 -15.73 2.06 -1.27
N ALA A 74 -16.08 0.93 -0.66
CA ALA A 74 -15.68 -0.42 -1.10
C ALA A 74 -16.03 -0.73 -2.56
N GLU A 75 -17.07 -0.09 -3.10
CA GLU A 75 -17.48 -0.24 -4.50
C GLU A 75 -16.67 0.61 -5.49
N LYS A 76 -15.82 1.52 -5.02
CA LYS A 76 -14.97 2.36 -5.86
C LYS A 76 -13.59 1.76 -6.01
N PRO A 77 -12.90 1.99 -7.14
CA PRO A 77 -11.50 1.62 -7.29
C PRO A 77 -10.62 2.35 -6.26
N HIS A 78 -9.73 1.63 -5.63
CA HIS A 78 -8.73 2.15 -4.69
C HIS A 78 -7.33 1.85 -5.20
N ASN A 79 -6.39 2.76 -4.94
CA ASN A 79 -4.98 2.52 -5.15
C ASN A 79 -4.27 2.52 -3.80
N VAL A 80 -3.47 1.48 -3.56
CA VAL A 80 -2.62 1.35 -2.37
C VAL A 80 -1.18 1.35 -2.84
N LEU A 81 -0.42 2.31 -2.34
CA LEU A 81 1.02 2.40 -2.54
C LEU A 81 1.73 1.91 -1.28
N ILE A 82 2.60 0.91 -1.44
CA ILE A 82 3.42 0.38 -0.36
C ILE A 82 4.88 0.67 -0.67
N VAL A 83 5.55 1.37 0.24
CA VAL A 83 7.00 1.62 0.19
C VAL A 83 7.62 0.87 1.37
N SER A 84 8.31 -0.23 1.11
CA SER A 84 8.82 -1.11 2.18
C SER A 84 9.86 -2.10 1.63
N ASP A 85 10.64 -2.71 2.54
CA ASP A 85 11.41 -3.92 2.23
C ASP A 85 10.54 -5.19 2.13
N MET A 86 9.24 -5.02 2.34
CA MET A 86 8.21 -6.06 2.26
C MET A 86 8.42 -7.27 3.18
N LEU A 87 9.35 -7.17 4.14
CA LEU A 87 9.54 -8.18 5.18
C LEU A 87 8.55 -7.94 6.32
N GLN A 88 7.49 -8.75 6.36
CA GLN A 88 6.56 -8.76 7.48
C GLN A 88 7.28 -9.17 8.76
N SER A 89 7.14 -8.35 9.81
CA SER A 89 7.63 -8.67 11.14
C SER A 89 6.65 -8.16 12.19
N SER A 90 5.99 -9.08 12.87
CA SER A 90 5.09 -8.80 13.98
C SER A 90 5.04 -9.99 14.94
N GLY A 91 4.38 -9.80 16.09
CA GLY A 91 4.14 -10.90 17.04
C GLY A 91 3.28 -12.03 16.49
N ASN A 92 2.52 -11.80 15.41
CA ASN A 92 1.63 -12.80 14.84
C ASN A 92 2.27 -13.60 13.69
N TYR A 93 3.02 -12.93 12.84
CA TYR A 93 3.75 -13.55 11.73
C TYR A 93 5.03 -12.77 11.41
N ASP A 94 6.11 -13.49 11.22
CA ASP A 94 7.43 -12.92 11.03
C ASP A 94 8.19 -13.70 9.95
N HIS A 95 8.55 -13.03 8.86
CA HIS A 95 9.32 -13.61 7.77
C HIS A 95 10.74 -14.02 8.19
N TYR A 96 11.34 -13.35 9.18
CA TYR A 96 12.68 -13.70 9.66
C TYR A 96 12.71 -15.07 10.32
N ASN A 97 11.63 -15.43 11.04
CA ASN A 97 11.50 -16.71 11.74
C ASN A 97 10.78 -17.79 10.93
N SER A 98 9.91 -17.39 10.02
CA SER A 98 9.02 -18.32 9.29
C SER A 98 9.40 -18.50 7.82
N GLY A 99 10.31 -17.66 7.31
CA GLY A 99 10.62 -17.59 5.89
C GLY A 99 9.51 -16.95 5.08
N THR A 100 9.68 -16.95 3.75
CA THR A 100 8.78 -16.32 2.78
C THR A 100 7.99 -17.36 1.95
N SER A 101 7.86 -18.61 2.47
CA SER A 101 7.04 -19.63 1.82
C SER A 101 5.56 -19.34 2.04
N TRP A 102 4.81 -19.27 0.95
CA TRP A 102 3.36 -19.10 0.97
C TRP A 102 2.66 -20.27 1.68
N GLU A 103 3.09 -21.50 1.45
CA GLU A 103 2.52 -22.71 2.04
C GLU A 103 2.68 -22.69 3.57
N THR A 104 3.83 -22.24 4.05
CA THR A 104 4.09 -22.08 5.48
C THR A 104 3.16 -21.02 6.08
N PHE A 105 2.97 -19.91 5.39
CA PHE A 105 2.03 -18.86 5.79
C PHE A 105 0.59 -19.39 5.85
N GLU A 106 0.10 -20.04 4.80
CA GLU A 106 -1.27 -20.57 4.79
C GLU A 106 -1.54 -21.54 5.93
N LYS A 107 -0.59 -22.44 6.19
CA LYS A 107 -0.71 -23.42 7.28
C LYS A 107 -0.75 -22.73 8.65
N LYS A 108 0.17 -21.77 8.90
CA LYS A 108 0.25 -21.06 10.19
C LYS A 108 -0.91 -20.12 10.43
N MET A 109 -1.38 -19.43 9.38
CA MET A 109 -2.36 -18.35 9.48
C MET A 109 -3.79 -18.82 9.21
N LYS A 110 -4.01 -20.12 8.96
CA LYS A 110 -5.33 -20.68 8.72
C LYS A 110 -6.31 -20.32 9.86
N GLY A 111 -7.44 -19.72 9.51
CA GLY A 111 -8.49 -19.33 10.47
C GLY A 111 -8.25 -18.00 11.18
N THR A 112 -7.09 -17.38 11.03
CA THR A 112 -6.81 -16.06 11.62
C THR A 112 -7.46 -14.92 10.84
N ALA A 113 -7.41 -13.70 11.41
CA ALA A 113 -7.92 -12.49 10.77
C ALA A 113 -7.22 -12.17 9.44
N TYR A 114 -5.96 -12.56 9.27
CA TYR A 114 -5.19 -12.31 8.05
C TYR A 114 -5.75 -13.02 6.82
N THR A 115 -6.34 -14.22 7.02
CA THR A 115 -7.00 -14.95 5.93
C THR A 115 -8.37 -14.39 5.56
N LYS A 116 -8.87 -13.45 6.37
CA LYS A 116 -10.17 -12.77 6.19
C LYS A 116 -10.06 -11.37 5.61
N ILE A 117 -8.84 -10.86 5.37
CA ILE A 117 -8.62 -9.56 4.74
C ILE A 117 -9.32 -9.53 3.38
N ARG A 118 -10.05 -8.46 3.11
CA ARG A 118 -10.74 -8.24 1.84
C ARG A 118 -10.43 -6.84 1.33
N LEU A 119 -9.77 -6.80 0.20
CA LEU A 119 -9.32 -5.58 -0.49
C LEU A 119 -9.91 -5.56 -1.90
N ASN A 120 -11.23 -5.68 -1.99
CA ASN A 120 -11.93 -5.67 -3.28
C ASN A 120 -11.67 -4.36 -4.03
N LYS A 121 -11.44 -4.45 -5.35
CA LYS A 121 -11.19 -3.29 -6.22
C LYS A 121 -9.99 -2.44 -5.80
N VAL A 122 -9.01 -3.05 -5.14
CA VAL A 122 -7.75 -2.41 -4.77
C VAL A 122 -6.66 -2.80 -5.75
N ASP A 123 -6.06 -1.80 -6.38
CA ASP A 123 -4.81 -1.92 -7.14
C ASP A 123 -3.65 -1.58 -6.21
N VAL A 124 -2.73 -2.52 -6.04
CA VAL A 124 -1.56 -2.36 -5.18
C VAL A 124 -0.33 -2.10 -6.04
N GLN A 125 0.44 -1.10 -5.66
CA GLN A 125 1.76 -0.82 -6.21
C GLN A 125 2.79 -0.91 -5.09
N VAL A 126 3.84 -1.68 -5.31
CA VAL A 126 4.91 -1.87 -4.34
C VAL A 126 6.19 -1.22 -4.84
N PHE A 127 6.78 -0.36 -4.03
CA PHE A 127 8.13 0.14 -4.16
C PHE A 127 9.00 -0.61 -3.14
N HIS A 128 9.72 -1.62 -3.63
CA HIS A 128 10.46 -2.54 -2.80
C HIS A 128 11.88 -2.04 -2.55
N ALA A 129 12.16 -1.65 -1.30
CA ALA A 129 13.49 -1.29 -0.85
C ALA A 129 14.32 -2.56 -0.59
N LYS A 130 15.30 -2.82 -1.45
CA LYS A 130 16.21 -3.96 -1.27
C LYS A 130 17.10 -3.76 -0.05
N ARG A 131 17.31 -4.84 0.72
CA ARG A 131 18.26 -4.89 1.84
C ARG A 131 19.25 -6.01 1.63
N GLU A 132 20.52 -5.68 1.43
CA GLU A 132 21.59 -6.66 1.22
C GLU A 132 21.66 -7.74 2.30
N LYS A 133 21.46 -7.37 3.57
CA LYS A 133 21.48 -8.30 4.72
C LYS A 133 20.40 -9.40 4.62
N ASN A 134 19.34 -9.18 3.87
CA ASN A 134 18.15 -10.03 3.82
C ASN A 134 17.91 -10.61 2.42
N LYS A 135 18.90 -10.62 1.55
CA LYS A 135 18.78 -11.01 0.15
C LYS A 135 18.03 -12.34 -0.05
N LYS A 136 18.41 -13.38 0.69
CA LYS A 136 17.74 -14.71 0.61
C LYS A 136 16.26 -14.67 1.00
N LEU A 137 15.89 -13.87 1.99
CA LEU A 137 14.49 -13.73 2.38
C LEU A 137 13.69 -12.94 1.35
N GLN A 138 14.36 -12.07 0.61
CA GLN A 138 13.70 -11.22 -0.39
C GLN A 138 13.53 -11.91 -1.75
N GLU A 139 14.18 -13.04 -2.01
CA GLU A 139 14.11 -13.74 -3.31
C GLU A 139 12.69 -14.17 -3.71
N ASN A 140 11.85 -14.56 -2.74
CA ASN A 140 10.49 -15.05 -3.00
C ASN A 140 9.40 -14.09 -2.49
N LEU A 141 9.76 -12.85 -2.12
CA LEU A 141 8.79 -11.93 -1.53
C LEU A 141 7.73 -11.48 -2.51
N GLU A 142 8.10 -11.22 -3.75
CA GLU A 142 7.15 -10.79 -4.77
C GLU A 142 6.07 -11.86 -5.00
N GLU A 143 6.47 -13.13 -5.17
CA GLU A 143 5.55 -14.25 -5.30
C GLU A 143 4.66 -14.44 -4.06
N PHE A 144 5.25 -14.32 -2.86
CA PHE A 144 4.50 -14.40 -1.61
C PHE A 144 3.40 -13.34 -1.54
N TRP A 145 3.76 -12.08 -1.80
CA TRP A 145 2.80 -10.97 -1.71
C TRP A 145 1.80 -10.98 -2.86
N GLU A 146 2.16 -11.46 -4.04
CA GLU A 146 1.22 -11.67 -5.12
C GLU A 146 0.10 -12.65 -4.70
N LYS A 147 0.48 -13.80 -4.11
CA LYS A 147 -0.47 -14.78 -3.58
C LYS A 147 -1.31 -14.20 -2.45
N PHE A 148 -0.70 -13.38 -1.57
CA PHE A 148 -1.41 -12.72 -0.48
C PHE A 148 -2.46 -11.73 -1.01
N PHE A 149 -2.09 -10.85 -1.94
CA PHE A 149 -3.00 -9.87 -2.53
C PHE A 149 -4.12 -10.57 -3.31
N LYS A 150 -3.80 -11.57 -4.11
CA LYS A 150 -4.80 -12.38 -4.81
C LYS A 150 -5.81 -13.01 -3.84
N LYS A 151 -5.36 -13.60 -2.74
CA LYS A 151 -6.23 -14.16 -1.70
C LYS A 151 -7.08 -13.10 -1.02
N SER A 152 -6.54 -11.91 -0.83
CA SER A 152 -7.24 -10.75 -0.28
C SER A 152 -8.14 -10.02 -1.29
N LYS A 153 -8.26 -10.52 -2.53
CA LYS A 153 -9.03 -9.94 -3.64
C LYS A 153 -8.51 -8.56 -4.10
N ALA A 154 -7.26 -8.25 -3.82
CA ALA A 154 -6.55 -7.13 -4.41
C ALA A 154 -5.78 -7.59 -5.65
N LYS A 155 -5.42 -6.64 -6.50
CA LYS A 155 -4.56 -6.84 -7.67
C LYS A 155 -3.21 -6.20 -7.40
N LEU A 156 -2.12 -6.98 -7.44
CA LEU A 156 -0.78 -6.44 -7.51
C LEU A 156 -0.56 -5.91 -8.92
N ASN A 157 -0.48 -4.59 -9.06
CA ASN A 157 -0.41 -3.92 -10.36
C ASN A 157 1.04 -3.67 -10.80
N SER A 158 1.93 -3.42 -9.84
CA SER A 158 3.36 -3.26 -10.12
C SER A 158 4.20 -3.57 -8.88
N TRP A 159 5.40 -4.11 -9.15
CA TRP A 159 6.45 -4.30 -8.17
C TRP A 159 7.73 -3.67 -8.69
N ILE A 160 8.16 -2.59 -8.07
CA ILE A 160 9.28 -1.76 -8.51
C ILE A 160 10.39 -1.86 -7.48
N TYR A 161 11.54 -2.34 -7.91
CA TYR A 161 12.72 -2.37 -7.06
C TYR A 161 13.35 -0.98 -6.97
N MET A 162 13.60 -0.53 -5.75
CA MET A 162 14.36 0.69 -5.50
C MET A 162 15.78 0.28 -5.14
N ASP A 163 16.74 0.88 -5.84
CA ASP A 163 18.15 0.80 -5.47
C ASP A 163 18.35 1.69 -4.23
N GLY A 164 18.92 1.12 -3.18
CA GLY A 164 19.23 1.81 -1.92
C GLY A 164 20.60 2.46 -1.96
#